data_f709579817f1b052fb683a4b3dd02253
#
_entry.id   f709579817f1b052fb683a4b3dd02253
#
_cell.length_a   1.000
_cell.length_b   1.000
_cell.length_c   1.000
_cell.angle_alpha   90.00
_cell.angle_beta   90.00
_cell.angle_gamma   90.00
#
_symmetry.space_group_name_H-M   'P 1'
#
loop_
_entity.id
_entity.type
_entity.pdbx_description
1 polymer ?
#
loop_
_entity_poly.entity_id
_entity_poly.type
_entity_poly.pdbx_seq_one_letter_code
_entity_poly.pdbx_strand_id
1 'polypeptide(L)'
;MNKKQIEDIYFTLTGTIQEDFRVPGVENLFAEGRECMHRYSEMLAAYERLCDRLGVMDEDEDVEIIIDALMTIERKVSMKMFEYGMKSALDCK
;
A
#
# COMPACT_ATOMS: atom_id res chain seq x y z
N MET A 1 -2.49 -0.29 21.41
CA MET A 1 -3.21 -0.29 20.13
C MET A 1 -3.35 -1.72 19.64
N ASN A 2 -4.55 -2.13 19.24
CA ASN A 2 -4.78 -3.50 18.81
C ASN A 2 -4.54 -3.65 17.29
N LYS A 3 -4.56 -4.90 16.82
CA LYS A 3 -4.28 -5.22 15.42
C LYS A 3 -5.26 -4.52 14.46
N LYS A 4 -6.54 -4.44 14.83
CA LYS A 4 -7.54 -3.80 13.97
C LYS A 4 -7.26 -2.32 13.80
N GLN A 5 -6.87 -1.63 14.86
CA GLN A 5 -6.52 -0.20 14.80
C GLN A 5 -5.31 0.03 13.90
N ILE A 6 -4.31 -0.83 13.97
CA ILE A 6 -3.13 -0.77 13.12
C ILE A 6 -3.53 -0.96 11.66
N GLU A 7 -4.35 -1.95 11.37
CA GLU A 7 -4.84 -2.21 10.02
C GLU A 7 -5.65 -1.03 9.48
N ASP A 8 -6.53 -0.46 10.31
CA ASP A 8 -7.36 0.68 9.88
C ASP A 8 -6.51 1.89 9.53
N ILE A 9 -5.45 2.16 10.30
CA ILE A 9 -4.51 3.24 9.99
C ILE A 9 -3.79 2.94 8.68
N TYR A 10 -3.29 1.72 8.51
CA TYR A 10 -2.60 1.32 7.29
C TYR A 10 -3.49 1.48 6.06
N PHE A 11 -4.71 0.98 6.12
CA PHE A 11 -5.62 1.06 4.98
C PHE A 11 -6.12 2.48 4.71
N THR A 12 -6.16 3.34 5.74
CA THR A 12 -6.43 4.77 5.55
C THR A 12 -5.28 5.44 4.80
N LEU A 13 -4.04 5.17 5.22
CA LEU A 13 -2.84 5.72 4.56
C LEU A 13 -2.74 5.32 3.10
N THR A 14 -3.11 4.08 2.78
CA THR A 14 -3.02 3.57 1.41
C THR A 14 -4.26 3.86 0.56
N GLY A 15 -5.28 4.44 1.17
CA GLY A 15 -6.52 4.77 0.45
C GLY A 15 -7.37 3.57 0.09
N THR A 16 -7.16 2.43 0.74
CA THR A 16 -7.87 1.18 0.42
C THR A 16 -9.01 0.86 1.37
N ILE A 17 -9.26 1.73 2.35
CA ILE A 17 -10.39 1.58 3.26
C ILE A 17 -11.61 2.34 2.71
N GLN A 18 -12.81 1.87 3.03
CA GLN A 18 -14.04 2.60 2.70
C GLN A 18 -14.05 3.95 3.42
N GLU A 19 -14.56 4.97 2.74
CA GLU A 19 -14.52 6.35 3.25
C GLU A 19 -15.14 6.50 4.64
N ASP A 20 -16.25 5.79 4.90
CA ASP A 20 -16.93 5.84 6.19
C ASP A 20 -16.09 5.28 7.35
N PHE A 21 -15.09 4.49 7.05
CA PHE A 21 -14.25 3.84 8.07
C PHE A 21 -12.85 4.44 8.16
N ARG A 22 -12.60 5.55 7.45
CA ARG A 22 -11.30 6.21 7.48
C ARG A 22 -10.99 6.73 8.87
N VAL A 23 -9.74 6.56 9.29
CA VAL A 23 -9.29 7.05 10.60
C VAL A 23 -9.09 8.56 10.52
N PRO A 24 -9.79 9.36 11.35
CA PRO A 24 -9.61 10.81 11.35
C PRO A 24 -8.18 11.20 11.67
N GLY A 25 -7.66 12.22 10.98
CA GLY A 25 -6.31 12.70 11.19
C GLY A 25 -5.22 11.92 10.47
N VAL A 26 -5.58 10.83 9.80
CA VAL A 26 -4.63 10.04 9.00
C VAL A 26 -4.84 10.39 7.53
N GLU A 27 -3.76 10.82 6.87
CA GLU A 27 -3.84 11.20 5.46
C GLU A 27 -3.88 9.99 4.53
N ASN A 28 -4.40 10.21 3.33
CA ASN A 28 -4.37 9.19 2.26
C ASN A 28 -3.19 9.51 1.35
N LEU A 29 -2.15 8.68 1.40
CA LEU A 29 -0.93 8.90 0.60
C LEU A 29 -1.15 8.61 -0.89
N PHE A 30 -2.25 7.95 -1.25
CA PHE A 30 -2.60 7.63 -2.63
C PHE A 30 -3.67 8.58 -3.19
N ALA A 31 -3.94 9.69 -2.50
CA ALA A 31 -4.85 10.70 -3.01
C ALA A 31 -4.29 11.35 -4.28
N GLU A 32 -5.18 11.89 -5.09
CA GLU A 32 -4.78 12.56 -6.33
C GLU A 32 -3.75 13.65 -6.06
N GLY A 33 -2.71 13.71 -6.87
CA GLY A 33 -1.63 14.69 -6.74
C GLY A 33 -0.53 14.29 -5.76
N ARG A 34 -0.69 13.20 -5.04
CA ARG A 34 0.33 12.71 -4.11
C ARG A 34 1.37 11.84 -4.83
N GLU A 35 2.59 11.80 -4.28
CA GLU A 35 3.67 11.04 -4.89
C GLU A 35 3.37 9.54 -5.00
N CYS A 36 2.76 8.95 -3.98
CA CYS A 36 2.42 7.52 -4.02
C CYS A 36 1.44 7.21 -5.15
N MET A 37 0.45 8.07 -5.37
CA MET A 37 -0.47 7.90 -6.49
C MET A 37 0.24 8.06 -7.83
N HIS A 38 1.14 9.03 -7.93
CA HIS A 38 1.92 9.25 -9.14
C HIS A 38 2.78 8.03 -9.48
N ARG A 39 3.50 7.49 -8.49
CA ARG A 39 4.33 6.28 -8.68
C ARG A 39 3.50 5.07 -9.05
N TYR A 40 2.34 4.93 -8.42
CA TYR A 40 1.43 3.83 -8.74
C TYR A 40 0.94 3.93 -10.19
N SER A 41 0.61 5.14 -10.65
CA SER A 41 0.19 5.36 -12.04
C SER A 41 1.31 5.05 -13.03
N GLU A 42 2.56 5.41 -12.70
CA GLU A 42 3.73 5.06 -13.52
C GLU A 42 3.90 3.54 -13.61
N MET A 43 3.69 2.83 -12.51
CA MET A 43 3.78 1.38 -12.46
C MET A 43 2.75 0.75 -13.38
N LEU A 44 1.49 1.21 -13.33
CA LEU A 44 0.43 0.68 -14.19
C LEU A 44 0.72 0.93 -15.67
N ALA A 45 1.21 2.12 -16.01
CA ALA A 45 1.58 2.45 -17.39
C ALA A 45 2.72 1.56 -17.90
N ALA A 46 3.72 1.32 -17.05
CA ALA A 46 4.82 0.43 -17.38
C ALA A 46 4.35 -1.01 -17.56
N TYR A 47 3.41 -1.45 -16.74
CA TYR A 47 2.80 -2.77 -16.85
C TYR A 47 2.11 -2.93 -18.21
N GLU A 48 1.32 -1.94 -18.62
CA GLU A 48 0.64 -1.98 -19.92
C GLU A 48 1.65 -2.12 -21.06
N ARG A 49 2.73 -1.32 -21.02
CA ARG A 49 3.78 -1.41 -22.05
C ARG A 49 4.45 -2.77 -22.08
N LEU A 50 4.65 -3.36 -20.90
CA LEU A 50 5.27 -4.68 -20.80
C LEU A 50 4.36 -5.75 -21.37
N CYS A 51 3.06 -5.70 -21.07
CA CYS A 51 2.09 -6.62 -21.63
C CYS A 51 2.06 -6.53 -23.16
N ASP A 52 2.12 -5.32 -23.71
CA ASP A 52 2.19 -5.11 -25.15
C ASP A 52 3.42 -5.78 -25.76
N ARG A 53 4.58 -5.62 -25.12
CA ARG A 53 5.82 -6.25 -25.60
C ARG A 53 5.82 -7.76 -25.50
N LEU A 54 5.13 -8.31 -24.50
CA LEU A 54 5.00 -9.75 -24.32
C LEU A 54 3.93 -10.35 -25.23
N GLY A 55 3.10 -9.52 -25.85
CA GLY A 55 2.03 -9.98 -26.70
C GLY A 55 0.85 -10.58 -25.95
N VAL A 56 0.72 -10.26 -24.65
CA VAL A 56 -0.44 -10.65 -23.86
C VAL A 56 -1.43 -9.50 -23.81
N MET A 57 -2.68 -9.78 -23.45
CA MET A 57 -3.72 -8.74 -23.51
C MET A 57 -3.58 -7.73 -22.38
N ASP A 58 -4.13 -8.01 -21.23
CA ASP A 58 -4.15 -7.05 -20.13
C ASP A 58 -3.43 -7.54 -18.88
N GLU A 59 -3.10 -8.81 -18.82
CA GLU A 59 -2.53 -9.43 -17.64
C GLU A 59 -1.43 -10.41 -18.00
N ASP A 60 -0.34 -10.34 -17.29
CA ASP A 60 0.73 -11.33 -17.31
C ASP A 60 0.86 -11.92 -15.92
N GLU A 61 0.71 -13.23 -15.81
CA GLU A 61 0.67 -13.93 -14.54
C GLU A 61 1.95 -13.70 -13.72
N ASP A 62 3.10 -13.79 -14.36
CA ASP A 62 4.37 -13.64 -13.64
C ASP A 62 4.59 -12.22 -13.16
N VAL A 63 4.23 -11.22 -13.95
CA VAL A 63 4.33 -9.81 -13.53
C VAL A 63 3.39 -9.55 -12.38
N GLU A 64 2.18 -10.09 -12.41
CA GLU A 64 1.23 -9.95 -11.31
C GLU A 64 1.73 -10.60 -10.03
N ILE A 65 2.37 -11.76 -10.12
CA ILE A 65 2.98 -12.42 -8.96
C ILE A 65 4.06 -11.52 -8.35
N ILE A 66 4.91 -10.92 -9.17
CA ILE A 66 5.96 -10.02 -8.70
C ILE A 66 5.36 -8.82 -7.98
N ILE A 67 4.40 -8.16 -8.57
CA ILE A 67 3.75 -6.99 -8.00
C ILE A 67 3.06 -7.36 -6.68
N ASP A 68 2.27 -8.42 -6.67
CA ASP A 68 1.54 -8.86 -5.50
C ASP A 68 2.50 -9.25 -4.36
N ALA A 69 3.58 -9.94 -4.68
CA ALA A 69 4.58 -10.32 -3.68
C ALA A 69 5.22 -9.09 -3.04
N LEU A 70 5.62 -8.10 -3.85
CA LEU A 70 6.23 -6.88 -3.34
C LEU A 70 5.26 -6.09 -2.47
N MET A 71 4.00 -5.97 -2.88
CA MET A 71 2.98 -5.26 -2.11
C MET A 71 2.67 -5.97 -0.80
N THR A 72 2.66 -7.30 -0.81
CA THR A 72 2.43 -8.09 0.40
C THR A 72 3.59 -7.92 1.39
N ILE A 73 4.82 -7.97 0.89
CA ILE A 73 6.02 -7.76 1.71
C ILE A 73 5.99 -6.35 2.33
N GLU A 74 5.73 -5.33 1.51
CA GLU A 74 5.66 -3.95 1.98
C GLU A 74 4.63 -3.81 3.11
N ARG A 75 3.44 -4.34 2.92
CA ARG A 75 2.39 -4.26 3.92
C ARG A 75 2.79 -4.92 5.24
N LYS A 76 3.36 -6.13 5.16
CA LYS A 76 3.80 -6.86 6.35
C LYS A 76 4.88 -6.12 7.11
N VAL A 77 5.88 -5.59 6.39
CA VAL A 77 6.98 -4.84 7.00
C VAL A 77 6.46 -3.56 7.64
N SER A 78 5.61 -2.82 6.92
CA SER A 78 5.06 -1.56 7.41
C SER A 78 4.23 -1.74 8.68
N MET A 79 3.40 -2.77 8.73
CA MET A 79 2.60 -3.05 9.92
C MET A 79 3.46 -3.43 11.11
N LYS A 80 4.51 -4.23 10.87
CA LYS A 80 5.44 -4.60 11.94
C LYS A 80 6.22 -3.40 12.45
N MET A 81 6.69 -2.55 11.56
CA MET A 81 7.41 -1.35 11.97
C MET A 81 6.52 -0.43 12.81
N PHE A 82 5.25 -0.31 12.44
CA PHE A 82 4.30 0.48 13.21
C PHE A 82 4.12 -0.11 14.62
N GLU A 83 3.94 -1.43 14.72
CA GLU A 83 3.81 -2.10 16.01
C GLU A 83 5.04 -1.85 16.90
N TYR A 84 6.23 -2.02 16.36
CA TYR A 84 7.46 -1.79 17.11
C TYR A 84 7.64 -0.31 17.47
N GLY A 85 7.25 0.59 16.59
CA GLY A 85 7.29 2.01 16.87
C GLY A 85 6.39 2.40 18.03
N MET A 86 5.18 1.87 18.06
CA MET A 86 4.25 2.10 19.16
C MET A 86 4.77 1.51 20.46
N LYS A 87 5.32 0.32 20.41
CA LYS A 87 5.89 -0.33 21.57
C LYS A 87 7.06 0.46 22.13
N SER A 88 7.97 0.93 21.28
CA SER A 88 9.09 1.77 21.68
C SER A 88 8.63 3.06 22.33
N ALA A 89 7.62 3.71 21.77
CA ALA A 89 7.08 4.94 22.35
C ALA A 89 6.51 4.72 23.74
N LEU A 90 5.86 3.60 23.97
CA LEU A 90 5.32 3.25 25.29
C LEU A 90 6.43 2.89 26.28
N ASP A 91 7.46 2.21 25.82
CA ASP A 91 8.59 1.78 26.67
C ASP A 91 9.49 2.95 27.06
N CYS A 92 9.49 4.04 26.32
CA CYS A 92 10.30 5.22 26.57
C CYS A 92 9.71 6.16 27.63
N LYS A 93 8.55 5.85 28.17
CA LYS A 93 7.90 6.70 29.20
C LYS A 93 8.41 6.40 30.61
#